data_8110905e6f4911be71cc5703a35c82e7
#
_entry.id   8110905e6f4911be71cc5703a35c82e7
#
_cell.length_a   1.000
_cell.length_b   1.000
_cell.length_c   1.000
_cell.angle_alpha   90.00
_cell.angle_beta   90.00
_cell.angle_gamma   90.00
#
_symmetry.space_group_name_H-M   'P 1'
#
loop_
_entity.id
_entity.type
_entity.pdbx_description
1 polymer ?
#
loop_
_entity_poly.entity_id
_entity_poly.type
_entity_poly.pdbx_seq_one_letter_code
_entity_poly.pdbx_strand_id
1 'polypeptide(L)'
;MKASEKLAALVGTRAHSEVLIPTAVLFNGGVFKAAPIRARVLDLLASWNGGQPVRELQGFEPDLAVARGAAIYGRHRATGKGMRIKAGTARSYYIGLEASMPAVPGYKPPIKALCVVPQGMQEGTELLIEGREFGLVTGRAAEFRFFSSSVRSGDTPGQLLADAERDLEDTGMLEVEIPALRDVPAGQVVPVRLNAVVTELGILELWMKHANSDRRWKVEFQVRTE
;
A
#
# COMPACT_ATOMS: atom_id res chain seq x y z
N MET A 1 -17.89 -3.52 11.13
CA MET A 1 -18.47 -2.24 10.64
C MET A 1 -18.34 -2.22 9.13
N LYS A 2 -19.44 -2.25 8.38
CA LYS A 2 -19.42 -2.33 6.91
C LYS A 2 -18.84 -1.03 6.33
N ALA A 3 -18.13 -1.11 5.20
CA ALA A 3 -17.51 0.06 4.53
C ALA A 3 -18.51 1.20 4.31
N SER A 4 -19.80 0.89 4.09
CA SER A 4 -20.89 1.86 3.95
C SER A 4 -21.14 2.73 5.20
N GLU A 5 -20.94 2.20 6.42
CA GLU A 5 -21.15 2.98 7.65
C GLU A 5 -20.03 3.98 7.91
N LYS A 6 -18.77 3.61 7.59
CA LYS A 6 -17.64 4.55 7.65
C LYS A 6 -17.76 5.67 6.62
N LEU A 7 -18.25 5.36 5.41
CA LEU A 7 -18.45 6.36 4.36
C LEU A 7 -19.61 7.30 4.71
N ALA A 8 -20.72 6.79 5.25
CA ALA A 8 -21.84 7.60 5.69
C ALA A 8 -21.47 8.58 6.81
N ALA A 9 -20.59 8.18 7.72
CA ALA A 9 -20.07 9.06 8.78
C ALA A 9 -19.15 10.18 8.25
N LEU A 10 -18.44 9.95 7.13
CA LEU A 10 -17.53 10.93 6.51
C LEU A 10 -18.24 11.92 5.59
N VAL A 11 -19.36 11.54 4.98
CA VAL A 11 -20.04 12.34 3.94
C VAL A 11 -21.26 13.13 4.47
N GLY A 12 -21.61 12.93 5.75
CA GLY A 12 -22.84 13.54 6.30
C GLY A 12 -24.11 13.04 5.61
N THR A 13 -25.22 13.04 6.30
CA THR A 13 -26.52 12.46 5.98
C THR A 13 -27.10 12.85 4.61
N ARG A 14 -26.63 12.29 3.52
CA ARG A 14 -27.32 12.26 2.22
C ARG A 14 -27.56 10.83 1.72
N ALA A 15 -27.70 9.88 2.63
CA ALA A 15 -28.10 8.52 2.30
C ALA A 15 -29.63 8.43 2.28
N HIS A 16 -30.25 8.76 1.16
CA HIS A 16 -31.67 8.42 0.92
C HIS A 16 -31.86 7.04 0.29
N SER A 17 -30.77 6.28 0.09
CA SER A 17 -30.81 4.94 -0.50
C SER A 17 -29.53 4.18 -0.13
N GLU A 18 -29.49 2.89 -0.45
CA GLU A 18 -28.27 2.05 -0.33
C GLU A 18 -27.08 2.55 -1.19
N VAL A 19 -27.29 3.63 -1.98
CA VAL A 19 -26.32 4.21 -2.91
C VAL A 19 -25.89 5.59 -2.42
N LEU A 20 -24.57 5.84 -2.39
CA LEU A 20 -24.01 7.16 -2.13
C LEU A 20 -24.17 8.05 -3.36
N ILE A 21 -24.84 9.19 -3.19
CA ILE A 21 -25.03 10.17 -4.25
C ILE A 21 -23.87 11.18 -4.22
N PRO A 22 -23.14 11.37 -5.33
CA PRO A 22 -22.09 12.36 -5.40
C PRO A 22 -22.69 13.78 -5.39
N THR A 23 -22.00 14.73 -4.77
CA THR A 23 -22.39 16.16 -4.78
C THR A 23 -22.07 16.84 -6.10
N ALA A 24 -21.09 16.31 -6.83
CA ALA A 24 -20.67 16.78 -8.15
C ALA A 24 -19.99 15.65 -8.91
N VAL A 25 -20.01 15.72 -10.24
CA VAL A 25 -19.35 14.76 -11.14
C VAL A 25 -18.39 15.50 -12.07
N LEU A 26 -17.20 14.93 -12.26
CA LEU A 26 -16.22 15.38 -13.24
C LEU A 26 -15.99 14.27 -14.26
N PHE A 27 -16.32 14.52 -15.52
CA PHE A 27 -16.05 13.58 -16.60
C PHE A 27 -14.62 13.70 -17.12
N ASN A 28 -13.90 12.57 -17.23
CA ASN A 28 -12.56 12.50 -17.74
C ASN A 28 -12.41 11.39 -18.78
N GLY A 29 -11.47 11.59 -19.72
CA GLY A 29 -11.15 10.62 -20.76
C GLY A 29 -12.00 10.74 -22.02
N GLY A 30 -11.50 10.15 -23.11
CA GLY A 30 -12.06 10.29 -24.46
C GLY A 30 -13.48 9.75 -24.61
N VAL A 31 -13.87 8.74 -23.84
CA VAL A 31 -15.24 8.14 -23.87
C VAL A 31 -16.31 9.18 -23.54
N PHE A 32 -16.04 10.06 -22.59
CA PHE A 32 -17.00 11.09 -22.16
C PHE A 32 -17.04 12.34 -23.05
N LYS A 33 -16.33 12.37 -24.19
CA LYS A 33 -16.56 13.34 -25.26
C LYS A 33 -17.92 13.10 -25.92
N ALA A 34 -18.43 11.88 -25.90
CA ALA A 34 -19.74 11.54 -26.42
C ALA A 34 -20.83 12.09 -25.51
N ALA A 35 -21.51 13.14 -25.96
CA ALA A 35 -22.59 13.78 -25.20
C ALA A 35 -23.70 12.81 -24.76
N PRO A 36 -24.13 11.83 -25.57
CA PRO A 36 -25.14 10.86 -25.13
C PRO A 36 -24.71 10.00 -23.93
N ILE A 37 -23.44 9.63 -23.85
CA ILE A 37 -22.91 8.85 -22.73
C ILE A 37 -22.90 9.68 -21.45
N ARG A 38 -22.46 10.95 -21.52
CA ARG A 38 -22.50 11.88 -20.38
C ARG A 38 -23.94 12.09 -19.90
N ALA A 39 -24.86 12.38 -20.82
CA ALA A 39 -26.27 12.58 -20.51
C ALA A 39 -26.84 11.37 -19.78
N ARG A 40 -26.56 10.16 -20.28
CA ARG A 40 -27.05 8.92 -19.65
C ARG A 40 -26.53 8.75 -18.22
N VAL A 41 -25.26 9.07 -17.95
CA VAL A 41 -24.72 9.01 -16.59
C VAL A 41 -25.38 10.03 -15.68
N LEU A 42 -25.59 11.27 -16.16
CA LEU A 42 -26.26 12.32 -15.38
C LEU A 42 -27.72 11.96 -15.07
N ASP A 43 -28.45 11.39 -16.02
CA ASP A 43 -29.83 10.92 -15.83
C ASP A 43 -29.90 9.81 -14.77
N LEU A 44 -28.97 8.85 -14.80
CA LEU A 44 -28.90 7.80 -13.78
C LEU A 44 -28.61 8.37 -12.40
N LEU A 45 -27.63 9.28 -12.29
CA LEU A 45 -27.32 9.93 -11.03
C LEU A 45 -28.49 10.75 -10.50
N ALA A 46 -29.20 11.45 -11.37
CA ALA A 46 -30.41 12.18 -11.01
C ALA A 46 -31.53 11.24 -10.52
N SER A 47 -31.72 10.10 -11.20
CA SER A 47 -32.73 9.11 -10.78
C SER A 47 -32.46 8.56 -9.38
N TRP A 48 -31.22 8.31 -9.05
CA TRP A 48 -30.80 7.87 -7.70
C TRP A 48 -30.89 8.99 -6.66
N ASN A 49 -30.77 10.25 -7.09
CA ASN A 49 -30.87 11.44 -6.25
C ASN A 49 -32.33 11.98 -6.11
N GLY A 50 -33.32 11.12 -6.25
CA GLY A 50 -34.71 11.53 -6.13
C GLY A 50 -35.18 12.48 -7.25
N GLY A 51 -34.61 12.38 -8.43
CA GLY A 51 -34.91 13.24 -9.58
C GLY A 51 -34.15 14.58 -9.59
N GLN A 52 -33.35 14.87 -8.58
CA GLN A 52 -32.57 16.10 -8.52
C GLN A 52 -31.27 15.96 -9.31
N PRO A 53 -30.90 16.94 -10.18
CA PRO A 53 -29.69 16.86 -10.96
C PRO A 53 -28.44 16.94 -10.08
N VAL A 54 -27.41 16.16 -10.45
CA VAL A 54 -26.09 16.24 -9.86
C VAL A 54 -25.27 17.28 -10.62
N ARG A 55 -24.54 18.12 -9.91
CA ARG A 55 -23.72 19.19 -10.51
C ARG A 55 -22.61 18.60 -11.37
N GLU A 56 -22.57 18.96 -12.66
CA GLU A 56 -21.42 18.68 -13.52
C GLU A 56 -20.35 19.77 -13.35
N LEU A 57 -19.11 19.36 -13.08
CA LEU A 57 -17.96 20.28 -13.00
C LEU A 57 -17.48 20.61 -14.43
N GLN A 58 -17.34 21.91 -14.71
CA GLN A 58 -16.96 22.44 -16.00
C GLN A 58 -15.47 22.87 -16.04
N GLY A 59 -14.99 23.23 -17.23
CA GLY A 59 -13.63 23.78 -17.43
C GLY A 59 -12.56 22.73 -17.62
N PHE A 60 -12.94 21.53 -17.98
CA PHE A 60 -12.09 20.38 -18.13
C PHE A 60 -11.91 20.01 -19.62
N GLU A 61 -10.68 19.78 -20.06
CA GLU A 61 -10.35 19.29 -21.40
C GLU A 61 -9.89 17.83 -21.33
N PRO A 62 -10.73 16.87 -21.77
CA PRO A 62 -10.45 15.45 -21.63
C PRO A 62 -9.13 14.99 -22.27
N ASP A 63 -8.71 15.61 -23.37
CA ASP A 63 -7.49 15.25 -24.08
C ASP A 63 -6.21 15.71 -23.38
N LEU A 64 -6.29 16.81 -22.64
CA LEU A 64 -5.13 17.44 -22.01
C LEU A 64 -5.02 17.16 -20.50
N ALA A 65 -6.00 16.50 -19.91
CA ALA A 65 -6.08 16.32 -18.48
C ALA A 65 -4.85 15.60 -17.90
N VAL A 66 -4.45 14.50 -18.53
CA VAL A 66 -3.29 13.71 -18.09
C VAL A 66 -2.00 14.53 -18.22
N ALA A 67 -1.81 15.21 -19.35
CA ALA A 67 -0.63 16.04 -19.58
C ALA A 67 -0.55 17.22 -18.61
N ARG A 68 -1.67 17.89 -18.34
CA ARG A 68 -1.76 18.98 -17.33
C ARG A 68 -1.49 18.46 -15.92
N GLY A 69 -2.07 17.30 -15.58
CA GLY A 69 -1.82 16.64 -14.29
C GLY A 69 -0.34 16.29 -14.11
N ALA A 70 0.29 15.71 -15.10
CA ALA A 70 1.73 15.40 -15.10
C ALA A 70 2.60 16.66 -14.96
N ALA A 71 2.25 17.76 -15.66
CA ALA A 71 2.98 19.01 -15.55
C ALA A 71 2.84 19.66 -14.16
N ILE A 72 1.64 19.64 -13.57
CA ILE A 72 1.39 20.12 -12.19
C ILE A 72 2.18 19.30 -11.19
N TYR A 73 2.16 17.98 -11.32
CA TYR A 73 2.90 17.05 -10.47
C TYR A 73 4.41 17.28 -10.58
N GLY A 74 4.95 17.36 -11.80
CA GLY A 74 6.36 17.64 -12.05
C GLY A 74 6.81 18.98 -11.46
N ARG A 75 5.99 20.04 -11.60
CA ARG A 75 6.24 21.34 -10.97
C ARG A 75 6.25 21.24 -9.44
N HIS A 76 5.29 20.51 -8.84
CA HIS A 76 5.28 20.31 -7.41
C HIS A 76 6.55 19.60 -6.94
N ARG A 77 7.00 18.57 -7.65
CA ARG A 77 8.27 17.87 -7.33
C ARG A 77 9.48 18.78 -7.37
N ALA A 78 9.58 19.59 -8.42
CA ALA A 78 10.73 20.48 -8.61
C ALA A 78 10.78 21.65 -7.62
N THR A 79 9.63 22.14 -7.18
CA THR A 79 9.55 23.39 -6.39
C THR A 79 9.06 23.19 -4.95
N GLY A 80 8.50 22.04 -4.60
CA GLY A 80 7.80 21.80 -3.34
C GLY A 80 6.50 22.60 -3.18
N LYS A 81 6.10 23.39 -4.20
CA LYS A 81 4.95 24.31 -4.13
C LYS A 81 3.78 23.78 -4.95
N GLY A 82 2.57 24.04 -4.46
CA GLY A 82 1.33 23.66 -5.12
C GLY A 82 0.59 22.53 -4.42
N MET A 83 -0.58 22.17 -4.97
CA MET A 83 -1.43 21.12 -4.43
C MET A 83 -0.94 19.77 -4.95
N ARG A 84 -0.76 18.81 -4.04
CA ARG A 84 -0.53 17.39 -4.36
C ARG A 84 -1.65 16.57 -3.76
N ILE A 85 -2.23 15.69 -4.56
CA ILE A 85 -3.08 14.62 -4.05
C ILE A 85 -2.14 13.62 -3.40
N LYS A 86 -2.30 13.41 -2.11
CA LYS A 86 -1.56 12.40 -1.36
C LYS A 86 -2.47 11.19 -1.23
N ALA A 87 -2.07 10.09 -1.84
CA ALA A 87 -2.64 8.80 -1.55
C ALA A 87 -1.82 8.13 -0.44
N GLY A 88 -2.46 7.27 0.32
CA GLY A 88 -1.80 6.40 1.28
C GLY A 88 -2.06 4.95 0.94
N THR A 89 -1.27 4.05 1.51
CA THR A 89 -1.47 2.61 1.33
C THR A 89 -2.88 2.21 1.77
N ALA A 90 -3.59 1.47 0.91
CA ALA A 90 -4.95 1.01 1.20
C ALA A 90 -4.99 -0.05 2.32
N ARG A 91 -3.87 -0.71 2.55
CA ARG A 91 -3.70 -1.79 3.52
C ARG A 91 -2.48 -1.56 4.40
N SER A 92 -2.49 -2.16 5.59
CA SER A 92 -1.28 -2.39 6.36
C SER A 92 -0.60 -3.67 5.85
N TYR A 93 0.74 -3.70 5.87
CA TYR A 93 1.53 -4.85 5.41
C TYR A 93 2.48 -5.33 6.51
N TYR A 94 2.71 -6.64 6.55
CA TYR A 94 3.47 -7.30 7.60
C TYR A 94 4.36 -8.38 7.04
N ILE A 95 5.50 -8.62 7.70
CA ILE A 95 6.33 -9.80 7.46
C ILE A 95 6.13 -10.81 8.59
N GLY A 96 6.04 -12.08 8.22
CA GLY A 96 5.99 -13.20 9.15
C GLY A 96 7.35 -13.44 9.78
N LEU A 97 7.37 -13.59 11.10
CA LEU A 97 8.55 -13.95 11.86
C LEU A 97 8.29 -15.30 12.52
N GLU A 98 9.02 -16.32 12.10
CA GLU A 98 8.96 -17.61 12.75
C GLU A 98 9.65 -17.55 14.13
N ALA A 99 9.05 -18.19 15.12
CA ALA A 99 9.66 -18.29 16.43
C ALA A 99 10.82 -19.31 16.36
N SER A 100 12.02 -18.90 16.77
CA SER A 100 13.14 -19.82 16.99
C SER A 100 12.87 -20.67 18.24
N MET A 101 11.98 -21.65 18.12
CA MET A 101 11.66 -22.60 19.17
C MET A 101 12.08 -24.00 18.75
N PRO A 102 12.57 -24.85 19.70
CA PRO A 102 12.79 -26.26 19.40
C PRO A 102 11.50 -26.90 18.89
N ALA A 103 11.60 -27.75 17.87
CA ALA A 103 10.47 -28.48 17.34
C ALA A 103 9.87 -29.40 18.42
N VAL A 104 8.63 -29.11 18.83
CA VAL A 104 7.86 -29.97 19.72
C VAL A 104 6.91 -30.78 18.85
N PRO A 105 6.96 -32.14 18.88
CA PRO A 105 6.05 -32.94 18.08
C PRO A 105 4.58 -32.59 18.34
N GLY A 106 3.83 -32.32 17.28
CA GLY A 106 2.42 -31.96 17.35
C GLY A 106 2.11 -30.50 17.70
N TYR A 107 3.11 -29.65 17.92
CA TYR A 107 2.92 -28.22 18.16
C TYR A 107 3.57 -27.38 17.07
N LYS A 108 2.76 -26.60 16.35
CA LYS A 108 3.22 -25.58 15.39
C LYS A 108 3.09 -24.21 16.08
N PRO A 109 4.19 -23.54 16.42
CA PRO A 109 4.11 -22.22 17.04
C PRO A 109 3.46 -21.22 16.08
N PRO A 110 2.65 -20.28 16.57
CA PRO A 110 2.04 -19.26 15.74
C PRO A 110 3.13 -18.38 15.12
N ILE A 111 2.92 -17.99 13.86
CA ILE A 111 3.80 -17.04 13.16
C ILE A 111 3.48 -15.64 13.70
N LYS A 112 4.47 -14.97 14.23
CA LYS A 112 4.34 -13.56 14.61
C LYS A 112 4.40 -12.69 13.35
N ALA A 113 3.69 -11.57 13.36
CA ALA A 113 3.76 -10.60 12.24
C ALA A 113 4.33 -9.27 12.71
N LEU A 114 5.28 -8.74 11.95
CA LEU A 114 5.87 -7.41 12.16
C LEU A 114 5.25 -6.43 11.17
N CYS A 115 4.59 -5.39 11.65
CA CYS A 115 4.08 -4.33 10.80
C CYS A 115 5.24 -3.58 10.14
N VAL A 116 5.27 -3.59 8.82
CA VAL A 116 6.32 -2.93 8.03
C VAL A 116 5.81 -1.68 7.31
N VAL A 117 4.52 -1.67 6.96
CA VAL A 117 3.85 -0.53 6.34
C VAL A 117 2.48 -0.38 6.97
N PRO A 118 2.21 0.69 7.71
CA PRO A 118 0.88 0.96 8.23
C PRO A 118 -0.07 1.43 7.12
N GLN A 119 -1.36 1.18 7.28
CA GLN A 119 -2.38 1.73 6.40
C GLN A 119 -2.32 3.27 6.39
N GLY A 120 -2.42 3.87 5.22
CA GLY A 120 -2.34 5.32 5.05
C GLY A 120 -0.92 5.87 4.95
N MET A 121 0.13 5.02 4.91
CA MET A 121 1.50 5.47 4.66
C MET A 121 1.56 6.18 3.30
N GLN A 122 2.03 7.41 3.29
CA GLN A 122 1.98 8.29 2.11
C GLN A 122 2.98 7.86 1.03
N GLU A 123 2.59 8.08 -0.23
CA GLU A 123 3.50 7.95 -1.38
C GLU A 123 4.72 8.87 -1.24
N GLY A 124 5.88 8.38 -1.67
CA GLY A 124 7.16 9.07 -1.54
C GLY A 124 7.73 9.03 -0.11
N THR A 125 7.25 8.14 0.75
CA THR A 125 7.75 7.97 2.11
C THR A 125 8.64 6.75 2.21
N GLU A 126 9.75 6.90 2.93
CA GLU A 126 10.67 5.83 3.33
C GLU A 126 10.62 5.66 4.85
N LEU A 127 10.62 4.42 5.30
CA LEU A 127 10.49 4.06 6.71
C LEU A 127 11.47 2.96 7.08
N LEU A 128 12.44 3.28 7.93
CA LEU A 128 13.30 2.29 8.54
C LEU A 128 12.63 1.70 9.79
N ILE A 129 12.52 0.38 9.85
CA ILE A 129 12.00 -0.30 11.04
C ILE A 129 13.09 -0.34 12.11
N GLU A 130 12.98 0.56 13.06
CA GLU A 130 13.94 0.69 14.16
C GLU A 130 13.74 -0.40 15.24
N GLY A 131 14.79 -0.62 16.03
CA GLY A 131 14.75 -1.52 17.20
C GLY A 131 14.78 -3.00 16.87
N ARG A 132 14.92 -3.39 15.57
CA ARG A 132 15.05 -4.79 15.15
C ARG A 132 16.12 -4.94 14.09
N GLU A 133 17.03 -5.86 14.37
CA GLU A 133 18.03 -6.33 13.42
C GLU A 133 17.75 -7.79 13.09
N PHE A 134 17.95 -8.15 11.83
CA PHE A 134 17.85 -9.50 11.33
C PHE A 134 19.23 -9.98 10.91
N GLY A 135 19.53 -11.24 11.17
CA GLY A 135 20.75 -11.87 10.67
C GLY A 135 20.46 -12.62 9.38
N LEU A 136 20.94 -12.14 8.24
CA LEU A 136 20.84 -12.85 6.98
C LEU A 136 22.17 -13.50 6.61
N VAL A 137 22.11 -14.73 6.10
CA VAL A 137 23.30 -15.50 5.70
C VAL A 137 23.61 -15.20 4.24
N THR A 138 24.84 -14.73 3.95
CA THR A 138 25.30 -14.46 2.59
C THR A 138 25.35 -15.72 1.73
N GLY A 139 24.94 -15.61 0.46
CA GLY A 139 24.89 -16.72 -0.48
C GLY A 139 23.75 -17.70 -0.20
N ARG A 140 22.78 -17.30 0.61
CA ARG A 140 21.54 -18.05 0.84
C ARG A 140 20.34 -17.12 0.72
N ALA A 141 19.32 -17.58 0.02
CA ALA A 141 18.02 -16.91 0.01
C ALA A 141 17.36 -17.06 1.38
N ALA A 142 16.78 -15.96 1.87
CA ALA A 142 15.93 -15.94 3.05
C ALA A 142 14.50 -15.66 2.60
N GLU A 143 13.58 -16.50 3.05
CA GLU A 143 12.15 -16.39 2.71
C GLU A 143 11.37 -15.89 3.92
N PHE A 144 10.38 -15.04 3.66
CA PHE A 144 9.49 -14.49 4.67
C PHE A 144 8.04 -14.59 4.17
N ARG A 145 7.13 -15.04 5.01
CA ARG A 145 5.70 -14.92 4.69
C ARG A 145 5.29 -13.46 4.72
N PHE A 146 4.43 -13.10 3.79
CA PHE A 146 3.92 -11.74 3.65
C PHE A 146 2.43 -11.70 3.91
N PHE A 147 2.01 -10.75 4.75
CA PHE A 147 0.62 -10.61 5.17
C PHE A 147 0.13 -9.19 4.94
N SER A 148 -1.19 -9.04 4.82
CA SER A 148 -1.83 -7.73 4.74
C SER A 148 -3.13 -7.66 5.54
N SER A 149 -3.60 -6.45 5.80
CA SER A 149 -4.91 -6.21 6.40
C SER A 149 -5.51 -4.89 5.90
N SER A 150 -6.78 -4.93 5.51
CA SER A 150 -7.57 -3.75 5.14
C SER A 150 -8.33 -3.13 6.31
N VAL A 151 -8.36 -3.83 7.46
CA VAL A 151 -9.16 -3.41 8.64
C VAL A 151 -8.31 -2.87 9.80
N ARG A 152 -7.01 -3.18 9.81
CA ARG A 152 -6.09 -2.77 10.88
C ARG A 152 -5.45 -1.42 10.57
N SER A 153 -6.18 -0.34 10.78
CA SER A 153 -5.73 1.03 10.46
C SER A 153 -4.93 1.73 11.56
N GLY A 154 -4.83 1.11 12.74
CA GLY A 154 -4.15 1.70 13.91
C GLY A 154 -2.79 1.11 14.23
N ASP A 155 -2.32 0.14 13.44
CA ASP A 155 -1.03 -0.51 13.69
C ASP A 155 0.12 0.44 13.30
N THR A 156 1.19 0.37 14.08
CA THR A 156 2.37 1.22 13.89
C THR A 156 3.55 0.41 13.34
N PRO A 157 4.49 1.06 12.62
CA PRO A 157 5.69 0.40 12.13
C PRO A 157 6.48 -0.24 13.27
N GLY A 158 6.96 -1.47 13.06
CA GLY A 158 7.67 -2.22 14.09
C GLY A 158 6.78 -2.92 15.13
N GLN A 159 5.48 -2.69 15.12
CA GLN A 159 4.53 -3.38 16.00
C GLN A 159 4.49 -4.88 15.68
N LEU A 160 4.51 -5.70 16.72
CA LEU A 160 4.39 -7.16 16.62
C LEU A 160 2.98 -7.63 16.96
N LEU A 161 2.45 -8.48 16.09
CA LEU A 161 1.25 -9.28 16.32
C LEU A 161 1.67 -10.70 16.71
N ALA A 162 0.92 -11.28 17.63
CA ALA A 162 1.26 -12.59 18.19
C ALA A 162 0.94 -13.76 17.24
N ASP A 163 -0.08 -13.61 16.39
CA ASP A 163 -0.59 -14.64 15.50
C ASP A 163 -1.02 -14.05 14.17
N ALA A 164 -0.15 -14.17 13.14
CA ALA A 164 -0.38 -13.64 11.82
C ALA A 164 -1.51 -14.38 11.09
N GLU A 165 -1.56 -15.71 11.20
CA GLU A 165 -2.51 -16.55 10.46
C GLU A 165 -3.95 -16.33 10.92
N ARG A 166 -4.14 -15.94 12.17
CA ARG A 166 -5.46 -15.62 12.73
C ARG A 166 -5.90 -14.19 12.38
N ASP A 167 -4.97 -13.23 12.42
CA ASP A 167 -5.31 -11.81 12.47
C ASP A 167 -5.15 -11.10 11.10
N LEU A 168 -4.52 -11.76 10.12
CA LEU A 168 -4.12 -11.17 8.84
C LEU A 168 -4.45 -12.07 7.63
N GLU A 169 -4.50 -11.47 6.44
CA GLU A 169 -4.61 -12.16 5.17
C GLU A 169 -3.21 -12.55 4.67
N ASP A 170 -3.00 -13.82 4.33
CA ASP A 170 -1.76 -14.27 3.68
C ASP A 170 -1.72 -13.73 2.25
N THR A 171 -0.67 -13.02 1.91
CA THR A 171 -0.49 -12.35 0.61
C THR A 171 0.58 -13.04 -0.25
N GLY A 172 1.38 -13.94 0.34
CA GLY A 172 2.40 -14.72 -0.36
C GLY A 172 3.74 -14.76 0.36
N MET A 173 4.79 -14.99 -0.42
CA MET A 173 6.17 -15.11 0.07
C MET A 173 7.03 -13.97 -0.45
N LEU A 174 7.94 -13.52 0.38
CA LEU A 174 9.02 -12.60 0.04
C LEU A 174 10.34 -13.36 0.09
N GLU A 175 11.22 -13.04 -0.82
CA GLU A 175 12.57 -13.59 -0.86
C GLU A 175 13.60 -12.47 -0.91
N VAL A 176 14.72 -12.67 -0.22
CA VAL A 176 15.88 -11.81 -0.32
C VAL A 176 17.15 -12.66 -0.29
N GLU A 177 18.05 -12.38 -1.20
CA GLU A 177 19.38 -12.95 -1.20
C GLU A 177 20.43 -11.85 -1.02
N ILE A 178 21.33 -12.05 -0.06
CA ILE A 178 22.53 -11.24 0.06
C ILE A 178 23.67 -11.99 -0.65
N PRO A 179 24.14 -11.52 -1.82
CA PRO A 179 25.21 -12.18 -2.54
C PRO A 179 26.50 -12.18 -1.71
N ALA A 180 27.31 -13.20 -1.89
CA ALA A 180 28.67 -13.20 -1.35
C ALA A 180 29.47 -12.04 -1.98
N LEU A 181 30.13 -11.27 -1.16
CA LEU A 181 30.97 -10.14 -1.56
C LEU A 181 32.44 -10.43 -1.26
N ARG A 182 33.37 -9.71 -1.90
CA ARG A 182 34.83 -9.92 -1.67
C ARG A 182 35.21 -9.76 -0.21
N ASP A 183 34.57 -8.85 0.50
CA ASP A 183 34.78 -8.53 1.92
C ASP A 183 33.84 -9.29 2.87
N VAL A 184 32.80 -9.97 2.33
CA VAL A 184 31.84 -10.78 3.11
C VAL A 184 31.61 -12.10 2.35
N PRO A 185 32.39 -13.14 2.62
CA PRO A 185 32.26 -14.43 1.93
C PRO A 185 30.92 -15.10 2.24
N ALA A 186 30.56 -16.11 1.43
CA ALA A 186 29.35 -16.89 1.62
C ALA A 186 29.32 -17.56 3.00
N GLY A 187 28.16 -17.69 3.59
CA GLY A 187 27.93 -18.33 4.87
C GLY A 187 28.13 -17.42 6.10
N GLN A 188 28.45 -16.14 5.89
CA GLN A 188 28.52 -15.19 7.01
C GLN A 188 27.15 -14.56 7.31
N VAL A 189 26.90 -14.30 8.59
CA VAL A 189 25.71 -13.56 9.04
C VAL A 189 25.95 -12.07 8.91
N VAL A 190 25.08 -11.39 8.16
CA VAL A 190 25.08 -9.95 7.97
C VAL A 190 23.93 -9.35 8.77
N PRO A 191 24.18 -8.39 9.68
CA PRO A 191 23.14 -7.68 10.38
C PRO A 191 22.43 -6.68 9.45
N VAL A 192 21.12 -6.81 9.31
CA VAL A 192 20.31 -5.94 8.45
C VAL A 192 19.09 -5.42 9.18
N ARG A 193 18.61 -4.25 8.76
CA ARG A 193 17.35 -3.65 9.17
C ARG A 193 16.39 -3.60 7.99
N LEU A 194 15.13 -3.81 8.26
CA LEU A 194 14.10 -3.71 7.25
C LEU A 194 13.76 -2.24 7.00
N ASN A 195 13.68 -1.89 5.73
CA ASN A 195 13.33 -0.57 5.25
C ASN A 195 12.19 -0.69 4.23
N ALA A 196 11.09 0.01 4.48
CA ALA A 196 9.93 0.05 3.61
C ALA A 196 9.89 1.38 2.85
N VAL A 197 9.63 1.32 1.57
CA VAL A 197 9.49 2.49 0.70
C VAL A 197 8.17 2.40 -0.04
N VAL A 198 7.31 3.39 0.12
CA VAL A 198 6.18 3.59 -0.78
C VAL A 198 6.62 4.59 -1.83
N THR A 199 6.84 4.13 -3.05
CA THR A 199 7.32 4.99 -4.13
C THR A 199 6.28 6.06 -4.46
N GLU A 200 6.66 7.06 -5.24
CA GLU A 200 5.75 8.10 -5.71
C GLU A 200 4.66 7.59 -6.67
N LEU A 201 4.82 6.37 -7.18
CA LEU A 201 3.83 5.67 -7.99
C LEU A 201 2.92 4.76 -7.17
N GLY A 202 3.04 4.80 -5.83
CA GLY A 202 2.27 3.94 -4.94
C GLY A 202 2.75 2.48 -4.89
N ILE A 203 3.94 2.19 -5.41
CA ILE A 203 4.51 0.83 -5.37
C ILE A 203 5.21 0.64 -4.03
N LEU A 204 4.88 -0.44 -3.34
CA LEU A 204 5.60 -0.86 -2.14
C LEU A 204 6.89 -1.58 -2.52
N GLU A 205 7.99 -1.09 -1.98
CA GLU A 205 9.29 -1.76 -2.03
C GLU A 205 9.80 -2.02 -0.62
N LEU A 206 10.32 -3.22 -0.41
CA LEU A 206 10.99 -3.60 0.83
C LEU A 206 12.48 -3.81 0.55
N TRP A 207 13.29 -3.35 1.49
CA TRP A 207 14.74 -3.41 1.39
C TRP A 207 15.34 -3.90 2.70
N MET A 208 16.36 -4.76 2.64
CA MET A 208 17.22 -5.08 3.76
C MET A 208 18.44 -4.15 3.71
N LYS A 209 18.52 -3.24 4.66
CA LYS A 209 19.60 -2.27 4.77
C LYS A 209 20.63 -2.76 5.79
N HIS A 210 21.89 -2.81 5.40
CA HIS A 210 22.97 -3.22 6.31
C HIS A 210 23.01 -2.31 7.55
N ALA A 211 23.16 -2.89 8.73
CA ALA A 211 23.08 -2.12 9.98
C ALA A 211 24.20 -1.06 10.10
N ASN A 212 25.41 -1.33 9.55
CA ASN A 212 26.61 -0.51 9.75
C ASN A 212 27.22 0.00 8.43
N SER A 213 26.49 -0.02 7.30
CA SER A 213 26.96 0.52 6.02
C SER A 213 25.81 0.92 5.14
N ASP A 214 26.08 1.61 4.01
CA ASP A 214 25.04 2.07 3.07
C ASP A 214 24.54 0.97 2.12
N ARG A 215 25.01 -0.25 2.28
CA ARG A 215 24.58 -1.38 1.44
C ARG A 215 23.13 -1.73 1.73
N ARG A 216 22.39 -2.04 0.66
CA ARG A 216 21.01 -2.50 0.75
C ARG A 216 20.69 -3.52 -0.33
N TRP A 217 19.78 -4.42 -0.03
CA TRP A 217 19.30 -5.48 -0.91
C TRP A 217 17.78 -5.41 -1.01
N LYS A 218 17.28 -5.50 -2.22
CA LYS A 218 15.84 -5.48 -2.45
C LYS A 218 15.24 -6.82 -2.05
N VAL A 219 14.09 -6.77 -1.39
CA VAL A 219 13.28 -7.95 -1.11
C VAL A 219 12.31 -8.13 -2.28
N GLU A 220 12.30 -9.30 -2.88
CA GLU A 220 11.47 -9.59 -4.05
C GLU A 220 10.23 -10.38 -3.66
N PHE A 221 9.13 -10.12 -4.36
CA PHE A 221 7.90 -10.88 -4.20
C PHE A 221 7.97 -12.12 -5.08
N GLN A 222 7.87 -13.30 -4.48
CA GLN A 222 7.68 -14.52 -5.25
C GLN A 222 6.22 -14.61 -5.69
N VAL A 223 5.99 -14.50 -7.00
CA VAL A 223 4.72 -14.84 -7.62
C VAL A 223 4.73 -16.35 -7.81
N ARG A 224 3.95 -17.09 -7.01
CA ARG A 224 3.71 -18.50 -7.30
C ARG A 224 2.98 -18.58 -8.65
N THR A 225 3.68 -19.01 -9.66
CA THR A 225 3.06 -19.58 -10.89
C THR A 225 2.56 -20.97 -10.50
N GLU A 226 1.24 -21.13 -10.34
CA GLU A 226 0.59 -22.44 -10.33
C GLU A 226 0.68 -23.09 -11.72
#